data_47374e08106efbf718bb5c2923c0cdec
#
_entry.id   47374e08106efbf718bb5c2923c0cdec
#
_cell.length_a   1.000
_cell.length_b   1.000
_cell.length_c   1.000
_cell.angle_alpha   90.00
_cell.angle_beta   90.00
_cell.angle_gamma   90.00
#
_symmetry.space_group_name_H-M   'P 1'
#
loop_
_entity.id
_entity.type
_entity.pdbx_description
1 polymer ?
#
loop_
_entity_poly.entity_id
_entity_poly.type
_entity_poly.pdbx_seq_one_letter_code
_entity_poly.pdbx_strand_id
1 'polypeptide(L)'
;MTKPIKTEVINTPPHGRFGFVRKFDIHTGFDIYCSDGEPVFAIEDGIVTDISHFTGEYTTPVPTPWWENTMAIAIEGKSGVILYGEIYEPSLRIGDKISEGQHIANVKRVLKNDKGLPMSMLHIELYIHGYRGDWAVWNIEEEKPNELCNIETILSKIYKL
;
A
#
# COMPACT_ATOMS: atom_id res chain seq x y z
N MET A 1 -8.79 -15.40 1.72
CA MET A 1 -8.02 -14.19 1.30
C MET A 1 -7.63 -14.29 -0.16
N THR A 2 -7.72 -13.19 -0.87
CA THR A 2 -7.44 -13.09 -2.31
C THR A 2 -6.15 -12.31 -2.55
N LYS A 3 -5.38 -12.69 -3.57
CA LYS A 3 -4.17 -11.96 -3.99
C LYS A 3 -4.55 -10.54 -4.46
N PRO A 4 -4.00 -9.48 -3.88
CA PRO A 4 -4.27 -8.10 -4.33
C PRO A 4 -3.73 -7.82 -5.74
N ILE A 5 -2.65 -8.46 -6.12
CA ILE A 5 -2.12 -8.49 -7.49
C ILE A 5 -2.14 -9.95 -7.96
N LYS A 6 -2.74 -10.19 -9.12
CA LYS A 6 -2.84 -11.54 -9.70
C LYS A 6 -1.53 -11.95 -10.35
N THR A 7 -0.59 -12.37 -9.53
CA THR A 7 0.69 -12.93 -9.97
C THR A 7 0.97 -14.22 -9.20
N GLU A 8 1.65 -15.15 -9.84
CA GLU A 8 2.09 -16.39 -9.17
C GLU A 8 3.38 -16.17 -8.38
N VAL A 9 4.23 -15.27 -8.84
CA VAL A 9 5.52 -14.97 -8.22
C VAL A 9 5.55 -13.51 -7.81
N ILE A 10 5.83 -13.26 -6.55
CA ILE A 10 6.14 -11.92 -6.07
C ILE A 10 7.59 -11.61 -6.42
N ASN A 11 7.77 -10.60 -7.26
CA ASN A 11 9.08 -10.05 -7.58
C ASN A 11 9.31 -8.78 -6.76
N THR A 12 9.72 -8.98 -5.51
CA THR A 12 9.98 -7.88 -4.58
C THR A 12 11.44 -7.92 -4.15
N PRO A 13 12.21 -6.88 -4.48
CA PRO A 13 13.59 -6.78 -3.98
C PRO A 13 13.60 -6.56 -2.46
N PRO A 14 14.73 -6.80 -1.77
CA PRO A 14 14.81 -6.66 -0.31
C PRO A 14 14.32 -5.31 0.21
N HIS A 15 14.60 -4.22 -0.49
CA HIS A 15 14.17 -2.87 -0.08
C HIS A 15 12.64 -2.63 -0.18
N GLY A 16 11.91 -3.52 -0.81
CA GLY A 16 10.44 -3.52 -0.85
C GLY A 16 9.79 -4.31 0.28
N ARG A 17 10.57 -4.95 1.16
CA ARG A 17 10.07 -5.73 2.29
C ARG A 17 9.74 -4.84 3.48
N PHE A 18 8.79 -5.29 4.29
CA PHE A 18 8.43 -4.61 5.55
C PHE A 18 9.64 -4.53 6.49
N GLY A 19 9.84 -3.36 7.11
CA GLY A 19 10.91 -3.15 8.08
C GLY A 19 12.31 -3.03 7.49
N PHE A 20 12.45 -2.98 6.16
CA PHE A 20 13.75 -2.76 5.54
C PHE A 20 14.26 -1.35 5.84
N VAL A 21 15.49 -1.26 6.35
CA VAL A 21 16.13 0.02 6.67
C VAL A 21 16.66 0.64 5.37
N ARG A 22 16.07 1.76 5.00
CA ARG A 22 16.46 2.56 3.82
C ARG A 22 17.41 3.69 4.23
N LYS A 23 17.78 4.55 3.29
CA LYS A 23 18.71 5.66 3.55
C LYS A 23 18.16 6.68 4.56
N PHE A 24 16.86 6.98 4.49
CA PHE A 24 16.22 8.05 5.27
C PHE A 24 15.13 7.56 6.23
N ASP A 25 14.61 6.37 6.01
CA ASP A 25 13.49 5.81 6.76
C ASP A 25 13.52 4.28 6.78
N ILE A 26 12.58 3.70 7.49
CA ILE A 26 12.32 2.26 7.50
C ILE A 26 11.00 2.01 6.77
N HIS A 27 10.99 1.03 5.89
CA HIS A 27 9.83 0.73 5.05
C HIS A 27 8.63 0.24 5.87
N THR A 28 7.51 0.95 5.75
CA THR A 28 6.29 0.72 6.55
C THR A 28 5.38 -0.36 5.98
N GLY A 29 5.62 -0.78 4.77
CA GLY A 29 4.76 -1.72 4.05
C GLY A 29 5.51 -2.76 3.26
N PHE A 30 4.83 -3.28 2.26
CA PHE A 30 5.38 -4.24 1.31
C PHE A 30 5.07 -3.78 -0.11
N ASP A 31 6.07 -3.75 -0.98
CA ASP A 31 5.94 -3.33 -2.36
C ASP A 31 5.82 -4.56 -3.27
N ILE A 32 4.68 -4.70 -3.94
CA ILE A 32 4.48 -5.73 -4.96
C ILE A 32 4.68 -5.08 -6.33
N TYR A 33 5.83 -5.34 -6.95
CA TYR A 33 6.19 -4.76 -8.25
C TYR A 33 5.32 -5.35 -9.37
N CYS A 34 4.77 -4.47 -10.19
CA CYS A 34 3.87 -4.82 -11.28
C CYS A 34 3.83 -3.69 -12.32
N SER A 35 3.07 -3.86 -13.38
CA SER A 35 2.91 -2.85 -14.43
C SER A 35 2.04 -1.68 -13.97
N ASP A 36 2.29 -0.49 -14.52
CA ASP A 36 1.35 0.64 -14.42
C ASP A 36 -0.02 0.22 -14.97
N GLY A 37 -1.07 0.56 -14.24
CA GLY A 37 -2.44 0.16 -14.59
C GLY A 37 -2.87 -1.23 -14.12
N GLU A 38 -2.00 -2.00 -13.47
CA GLU A 38 -2.32 -3.33 -12.96
C GLU A 38 -3.53 -3.29 -12.02
N PRO A 39 -4.56 -4.14 -12.22
CA PRO A 39 -5.72 -4.17 -11.34
C PRO A 39 -5.37 -4.62 -9.92
N VAL A 40 -5.94 -3.96 -8.94
CA VAL A 40 -5.81 -4.26 -7.51
C VAL A 40 -7.12 -4.83 -6.98
N PHE A 41 -7.04 -5.94 -6.25
CA PHE A 41 -8.18 -6.65 -5.68
C PHE A 41 -8.13 -6.64 -4.16
N ALA A 42 -9.29 -6.54 -3.51
CA ALA A 42 -9.37 -6.58 -2.06
C ALA A 42 -8.92 -7.94 -1.51
N ILE A 43 -8.02 -7.92 -0.53
CA ILE A 43 -7.52 -9.14 0.13
C ILE A 43 -8.64 -9.86 0.87
N GLU A 44 -9.53 -9.11 1.51
CA GLU A 44 -10.63 -9.61 2.34
C GLU A 44 -11.83 -8.67 2.28
N ASP A 45 -12.96 -9.10 2.84
CA ASP A 45 -14.14 -8.25 3.02
C ASP A 45 -13.81 -7.07 3.95
N GLY A 46 -14.45 -5.93 3.72
CA GLY A 46 -14.29 -4.78 4.58
C GLY A 46 -15.13 -3.59 4.19
N ILE A 47 -14.82 -2.45 4.81
CA ILE A 47 -15.47 -1.17 4.55
C ILE A 47 -14.39 -0.13 4.29
N VAL A 48 -14.59 0.69 3.26
CA VAL A 48 -13.67 1.81 2.95
C VAL A 48 -13.72 2.82 4.08
N THR A 49 -12.56 3.11 4.67
CA THR A 49 -12.43 4.04 5.79
C THR A 49 -11.70 5.33 5.44
N ASP A 50 -10.89 5.32 4.38
CA ASP A 50 -10.19 6.51 3.90
C ASP A 50 -9.83 6.39 2.42
N ILE A 51 -9.80 7.53 1.73
CA ILE A 51 -9.25 7.71 0.40
C ILE A 51 -8.50 9.03 0.43
N SER A 52 -7.19 9.00 0.19
CA SER A 52 -6.33 10.17 0.35
C SER A 52 -5.17 10.19 -0.65
N HIS A 53 -4.58 11.36 -0.82
CA HIS A 53 -3.31 11.49 -1.56
C HIS A 53 -2.21 10.76 -0.83
N PHE A 54 -1.41 9.97 -1.54
CA PHE A 54 -0.39 9.11 -0.95
C PHE A 54 1.03 9.55 -1.31
N THR A 55 1.29 9.92 -2.55
CA THR A 55 2.54 10.53 -3.02
C THR A 55 2.25 11.76 -3.88
N GLY A 56 3.25 12.63 -4.06
CA GLY A 56 3.16 13.79 -4.93
C GLY A 56 3.02 15.10 -4.17
N GLU A 57 2.56 16.13 -4.87
CA GLU A 57 2.52 17.50 -4.35
C GLU A 57 1.37 17.79 -3.37
N TYR A 58 0.35 16.90 -3.33
CA TYR A 58 -0.85 17.07 -2.50
C TYR A 58 -0.86 16.25 -1.23
N THR A 59 0.22 15.52 -0.93
CA THR A 59 0.30 14.72 0.30
C THR A 59 0.45 15.60 1.53
N THR A 60 -0.13 15.15 2.63
CA THR A 60 -0.02 15.79 3.94
C THR A 60 0.50 14.78 4.96
N PRO A 61 1.22 15.21 6.01
CA PRO A 61 1.66 16.57 6.30
C PRO A 61 2.84 17.05 5.44
N VAL A 62 3.54 16.15 4.74
CA VAL A 62 4.76 16.51 3.96
C VAL A 62 4.55 16.14 2.49
N PRO A 63 4.53 17.13 1.58
CA PRO A 63 4.48 16.87 0.14
C PRO A 63 5.75 16.17 -0.36
N THR A 64 5.56 15.34 -1.39
CA THR A 64 6.66 14.63 -2.10
C THR A 64 6.63 14.97 -3.60
N PRO A 65 6.89 16.21 -3.99
CA PRO A 65 6.67 16.69 -5.36
C PRO A 65 7.60 16.07 -6.40
N TRP A 66 8.65 15.36 -5.98
CA TRP A 66 9.55 14.61 -6.87
C TRP A 66 8.95 13.29 -7.37
N TRP A 67 7.81 12.86 -6.82
CA TRP A 67 7.05 11.70 -7.26
C TRP A 67 5.78 12.11 -7.98
N GLU A 68 5.23 11.19 -8.79
CA GLU A 68 3.90 11.35 -9.36
C GLU A 68 2.83 11.41 -8.27
N ASN A 69 1.71 12.06 -8.56
CA ASN A 69 0.56 12.11 -7.66
C ASN A 69 -0.14 10.75 -7.67
N THR A 70 -0.09 10.04 -6.57
CA THR A 70 -0.83 8.79 -6.38
C THR A 70 -1.79 8.90 -5.22
N MET A 71 -2.71 7.95 -5.14
CA MET A 71 -3.71 7.84 -4.09
C MET A 71 -3.49 6.61 -3.23
N ALA A 72 -4.18 6.56 -2.11
CA ALA A 72 -4.32 5.37 -1.30
C ALA A 72 -5.78 5.18 -0.89
N ILE A 73 -6.19 3.92 -0.74
CA ILE A 73 -7.48 3.54 -0.18
C ILE A 73 -7.23 2.64 1.03
N ALA A 74 -7.89 2.93 2.13
CA ALA A 74 -7.87 2.12 3.33
C ALA A 74 -9.19 1.37 3.50
N ILE A 75 -9.10 0.08 3.76
CA ILE A 75 -10.25 -0.80 3.93
C ILE A 75 -10.10 -1.55 5.24
N GLU A 76 -11.04 -1.37 6.15
CA GLU A 76 -11.06 -2.09 7.42
C GLU A 76 -11.84 -3.38 7.29
N GLY A 77 -11.19 -4.48 7.60
CA GLY A 77 -11.75 -5.81 7.58
C GLY A 77 -11.35 -6.62 8.82
N LYS A 78 -11.39 -7.94 8.69
CA LYS A 78 -11.09 -8.87 9.78
C LYS A 78 -9.66 -8.75 10.32
N SER A 79 -8.70 -8.44 9.45
CA SER A 79 -7.28 -8.38 9.82
C SER A 79 -6.85 -7.04 10.42
N GLY A 80 -7.66 -6.01 10.30
CA GLY A 80 -7.35 -4.64 10.66
C GLY A 80 -7.64 -3.69 9.50
N VAL A 81 -6.92 -2.58 9.45
CA VAL A 81 -7.02 -1.62 8.34
C VAL A 81 -5.90 -1.90 7.34
N ILE A 82 -6.28 -2.29 6.14
CA ILE A 82 -5.32 -2.51 5.05
C ILE A 82 -5.31 -1.27 4.17
N LEU A 83 -4.13 -0.68 4.00
CA LEU A 83 -3.88 0.42 3.09
C LEU A 83 -3.35 -0.12 1.76
N TYR A 84 -3.98 0.26 0.67
CA TYR A 84 -3.54 -0.01 -0.70
C TYR A 84 -3.09 1.31 -1.30
N GLY A 85 -1.78 1.50 -1.46
CA GLY A 85 -1.18 2.76 -1.90
C GLY A 85 -0.54 2.70 -3.28
N GLU A 86 -0.20 3.88 -3.79
CA GLU A 86 0.37 4.09 -5.13
C GLU A 86 -0.56 3.63 -6.24
N ILE A 87 -1.81 4.09 -6.14
CA ILE A 87 -2.89 3.78 -7.07
C ILE A 87 -3.42 5.04 -7.76
N TYR A 88 -4.12 4.84 -8.88
CA TYR A 88 -4.98 5.87 -9.46
C TYR A 88 -6.15 6.15 -8.52
N GLU A 89 -6.77 7.33 -8.64
CA GLU A 89 -7.94 7.67 -7.84
C GLU A 89 -9.02 6.60 -8.01
N PRO A 90 -9.44 5.93 -6.91
CA PRO A 90 -10.48 4.91 -6.98
C PRO A 90 -11.85 5.54 -7.17
N SER A 91 -12.77 4.81 -7.81
CA SER A 91 -14.18 5.24 -7.94
C SER A 91 -15.03 4.97 -6.71
N LEU A 92 -14.45 4.39 -5.69
CA LEU A 92 -15.10 4.05 -4.42
C LEU A 92 -15.21 5.27 -3.51
N ARG A 93 -16.05 5.15 -2.48
CA ARG A 93 -16.29 6.19 -1.47
C ARG A 93 -16.09 5.62 -0.07
N ILE A 94 -15.75 6.49 0.88
CA ILE A 94 -15.74 6.16 2.30
C ILE A 94 -17.11 5.63 2.71
N GLY A 95 -17.13 4.49 3.41
CA GLY A 95 -18.36 3.79 3.81
C GLY A 95 -18.82 2.69 2.86
N ASP A 96 -18.25 2.58 1.67
CA ASP A 96 -18.59 1.50 0.74
C ASP A 96 -18.18 0.14 1.32
N LYS A 97 -19.08 -0.83 1.17
CA LYS A 97 -18.80 -2.23 1.48
C LYS A 97 -18.02 -2.87 0.35
N ILE A 98 -16.94 -3.56 0.70
CA ILE A 98 -16.04 -4.23 -0.21
C ILE A 98 -16.09 -5.72 0.04
N SER A 99 -16.21 -6.51 -1.02
CA SER A 99 -16.11 -7.97 -0.95
C SER A 99 -14.70 -8.43 -1.26
N GLU A 100 -14.25 -9.50 -0.62
CA GLU A 100 -13.00 -10.17 -0.96
C GLU A 100 -12.91 -10.44 -2.47
N GLY A 101 -11.78 -10.10 -3.08
CA GLY A 101 -11.56 -10.27 -4.52
C GLY A 101 -12.21 -9.21 -5.41
N GLN A 102 -12.92 -8.23 -4.84
CA GLN A 102 -13.46 -7.11 -5.60
C GLN A 102 -12.32 -6.26 -6.18
N HIS A 103 -12.45 -5.86 -7.45
CA HIS A 103 -11.56 -4.87 -8.04
C HIS A 103 -11.79 -3.51 -7.39
N ILE A 104 -10.75 -2.95 -6.76
CA ILE A 104 -10.86 -1.72 -5.97
C ILE A 104 -10.08 -0.54 -6.55
N ALA A 105 -9.04 -0.80 -7.32
CA ALA A 105 -8.17 0.26 -7.86
C ALA A 105 -7.26 -0.30 -8.96
N ASN A 106 -6.42 0.58 -9.52
CA ASN A 106 -5.35 0.21 -10.44
C ASN A 106 -4.06 0.88 -9.98
N VAL A 107 -2.95 0.15 -10.07
CA VAL A 107 -1.61 0.66 -9.71
C VAL A 107 -1.23 1.81 -10.61
N LYS A 108 -0.70 2.88 -10.02
CA LYS A 108 -0.16 4.04 -10.72
C LYS A 108 1.35 4.12 -10.52
N ARG A 109 2.08 4.33 -11.62
CA ARG A 109 3.51 4.58 -11.56
C ARG A 109 3.82 5.76 -10.64
N VAL A 110 4.76 5.59 -9.71
CA VAL A 110 5.15 6.60 -8.73
C VAL A 110 6.34 7.45 -9.18
N LEU A 111 7.27 6.87 -9.92
CA LEU A 111 8.48 7.57 -10.35
C LEU A 111 8.26 8.36 -11.64
N LYS A 112 8.69 9.63 -11.65
CA LYS A 112 8.59 10.52 -12.81
C LYS A 112 9.55 10.14 -13.93
N ASN A 113 10.74 9.63 -13.55
CA ASN A 113 11.79 9.26 -14.49
C ASN A 113 12.01 7.74 -14.48
N ASP A 114 12.09 7.15 -15.66
CA ASP A 114 12.44 5.73 -15.82
C ASP A 114 13.91 5.51 -15.43
N LYS A 115 14.14 4.52 -14.56
CA LYS A 115 15.49 4.11 -14.11
C LYS A 115 15.87 2.73 -14.65
N GLY A 116 15.17 2.24 -15.68
CA GLY A 116 15.42 0.94 -16.30
C GLY A 116 14.94 -0.27 -15.53
N LEU A 117 14.15 -0.07 -14.46
CA LEU A 117 13.52 -1.11 -13.65
C LEU A 117 12.01 -0.89 -13.60
N PRO A 118 11.20 -1.91 -13.25
CA PRO A 118 9.79 -1.70 -12.98
C PRO A 118 9.61 -0.58 -11.93
N MET A 119 8.88 0.46 -12.32
CA MET A 119 8.74 1.70 -11.56
C MET A 119 7.39 1.82 -10.88
N SER A 120 6.56 0.79 -11.07
CA SER A 120 5.22 0.69 -10.55
C SER A 120 5.15 -0.45 -9.54
N MET A 121 4.44 -0.23 -8.47
CA MET A 121 4.24 -1.22 -7.43
C MET A 121 2.96 -0.92 -6.66
N LEU A 122 2.31 -1.95 -6.19
CA LEU A 122 1.33 -1.78 -5.13
C LEU A 122 2.08 -1.70 -3.81
N HIS A 123 2.01 -0.55 -3.14
CA HIS A 123 2.47 -0.41 -1.77
C HIS A 123 1.33 -0.75 -0.82
N ILE A 124 1.54 -1.70 0.09
CA ILE A 124 0.49 -2.19 0.97
C ILE A 124 0.95 -2.19 2.42
N GLU A 125 0.09 -1.69 3.32
CA GLU A 125 0.36 -1.60 4.75
C GLU A 125 -0.78 -2.22 5.56
N LEU A 126 -0.49 -2.61 6.80
CA LEU A 126 -1.48 -3.09 7.76
C LEU A 126 -1.43 -2.27 9.03
N TYR A 127 -2.59 -1.85 9.49
CA TYR A 127 -2.76 -1.13 10.75
C TYR A 127 -3.70 -1.87 11.68
N ILE A 128 -3.60 -1.58 12.99
CA ILE A 128 -4.52 -2.11 13.99
C ILE A 128 -5.97 -1.74 13.66
N HIS A 129 -6.92 -2.53 14.16
CA HIS A 129 -8.34 -2.23 14.03
C HIS A 129 -8.68 -0.83 14.57
N GLY A 130 -9.54 -0.14 13.86
CA GLY A 130 -10.03 1.17 14.26
C GLY A 130 -9.07 2.32 13.97
N TYR A 131 -7.86 2.04 13.45
CA TYR A 131 -6.90 3.11 13.15
C TYR A 131 -7.49 4.11 12.16
N ARG A 132 -7.40 5.38 12.54
CA ARG A 132 -7.74 6.54 11.72
C ARG A 132 -6.65 7.57 11.96
N GLY A 133 -6.29 8.33 10.96
CA GLY A 133 -5.25 9.35 11.06
C GLY A 133 -4.23 9.24 9.94
N ASP A 134 -3.09 9.91 10.12
CA ASP A 134 -2.03 9.93 9.13
C ASP A 134 -1.34 8.57 9.01
N TRP A 135 -0.92 8.24 7.79
CA TRP A 135 -0.17 7.01 7.54
C TRP A 135 1.21 7.08 8.19
N ALA A 136 1.66 5.95 8.72
CA ALA A 136 2.87 5.90 9.54
C ALA A 136 4.12 6.35 8.78
N VAL A 137 4.97 7.09 9.48
CA VAL A 137 6.36 7.35 9.12
C VAL A 137 7.23 6.64 10.15
N TRP A 138 8.13 5.78 9.68
CA TRP A 138 9.03 5.04 10.56
C TRP A 138 10.45 5.53 10.36
N ASN A 139 10.89 6.43 11.24
CA ASN A 139 12.23 7.00 11.15
C ASN A 139 13.31 6.00 11.57
N ILE A 140 14.51 6.14 11.01
CA ILE A 140 15.67 5.33 11.38
C ILE A 140 15.96 5.53 12.87
N GLU A 141 16.34 4.44 13.55
CA GLU A 141 16.63 4.38 14.99
C GLU A 141 15.40 4.56 15.90
N GLU A 142 14.21 4.66 15.34
CA GLU A 142 12.96 4.64 16.10
C GLU A 142 12.36 3.22 16.15
N GLU A 143 11.61 2.95 17.21
CA GLU A 143 10.79 1.75 17.28
C GLU A 143 9.66 1.82 16.25
N LYS A 144 9.18 0.64 15.83
CA LYS A 144 8.02 0.55 14.95
C LYS A 144 6.83 1.30 15.57
N PRO A 145 6.14 2.17 14.82
CA PRO A 145 4.89 2.79 15.28
C PRO A 145 3.91 1.73 15.79
N ASN A 146 3.29 2.00 16.96
CA ASN A 146 2.41 1.02 17.62
C ASN A 146 1.19 0.63 16.77
N GLU A 147 0.68 1.56 15.97
CA GLU A 147 -0.46 1.34 15.09
C GLU A 147 -0.13 0.50 13.85
N LEU A 148 1.16 0.45 13.48
CA LEU A 148 1.62 -0.27 12.29
C LEU A 148 1.88 -1.74 12.60
N CYS A 149 1.34 -2.63 11.75
CA CYS A 149 1.53 -4.07 11.82
C CYS A 149 2.34 -4.58 10.64
N ASN A 150 2.97 -5.75 10.80
CA ASN A 150 3.70 -6.37 9.69
C ASN A 150 2.72 -7.00 8.69
N ILE A 151 2.54 -6.38 7.53
CA ILE A 151 1.66 -6.85 6.45
C ILE A 151 2.09 -8.24 5.92
N GLU A 152 3.35 -8.62 6.03
CA GLU A 152 3.84 -9.92 5.57
C GLU A 152 3.15 -11.09 6.29
N THR A 153 2.62 -10.87 7.49
CA THR A 153 1.83 -11.87 8.21
C THR A 153 0.57 -12.30 7.45
N ILE A 154 0.02 -11.40 6.65
CA ILE A 154 -1.13 -11.68 5.77
C ILE A 154 -0.63 -12.18 4.42
N LEU A 155 0.31 -11.48 3.81
CA LEU A 155 0.79 -11.78 2.46
C LEU A 155 1.41 -13.18 2.36
N SER A 156 2.09 -13.65 3.41
CA SER A 156 2.67 -15.00 3.46
C SER A 156 1.63 -16.13 3.41
N LYS A 157 0.37 -15.83 3.69
CA LYS A 157 -0.73 -16.81 3.59
C LYS A 157 -1.25 -16.99 2.17
N ILE A 158 -0.98 -16.02 1.30
CA ILE A 158 -1.53 -15.97 -0.07
C ILE A 158 -0.47 -15.95 -1.17
N TYR A 159 0.77 -15.64 -0.80
CA TYR A 159 1.93 -15.68 -1.68
C TYR A 159 3.08 -16.48 -1.06
N LYS A 160 3.96 -16.96 -1.91
CA LYS A 160 5.32 -17.37 -1.47
C LYS A 160 6.19 -16.12 -1.44
N LEU A 161 6.60 -15.72 -0.27
CA LEU A 161 7.48 -14.57 -0.07
C LEU A 161 8.96 -15.01 -0.06
#